data_fe6416e04eac6809495c641ecf1cdc76
#
_entry.id   fe6416e04eac6809495c641ecf1cdc76
#
_cell.length_a   1.000
_cell.length_b   1.000
_cell.length_c   1.000
_cell.angle_alpha   90.00
_cell.angle_beta   90.00
_cell.angle_gamma   90.00
#
_symmetry.space_group_name_H-M   'P 1'
#
loop_
_entity.id
_entity.type
_entity.pdbx_description
1 polymer ?
#
loop_
_entity_poly.entity_id
_entity_poly.type
_entity_poly.pdbx_seq_one_letter_code
_entity_poly.pdbx_strand_id
1 'polypeptide(L)'
;MTTELKPMSEESFAWYKANSSPNYARDKVASGEWEEEDALEKARELFDEMLPQGLETPDNYLFEIVDEWDDVTVGMLWFKIEERGGDREAYVCDIFVKPEHQRKGHASRAFRSLEDKVKALGLSGIGLNVFGNNVQAHRLYERLGYEPLNIYMFKPMARAGL
;
A
#
# COMPACT_ATOMS: atom_id res chain seq x y z
N MET A 1 -18.84 1.13 -14.54
CA MET A 1 -17.81 0.24 -13.93
C MET A 1 -17.70 0.58 -12.46
N THR A 2 -17.90 -0.38 -11.60
CA THR A 2 -17.82 -0.19 -10.16
C THR A 2 -16.68 -1.02 -9.57
N THR A 3 -16.12 -0.53 -8.49
CA THR A 3 -15.00 -1.16 -7.80
C THR A 3 -15.35 -1.29 -6.33
N GLU A 4 -15.21 -2.48 -5.78
CA GLU A 4 -15.53 -2.79 -4.40
C GLU A 4 -14.31 -3.36 -3.68
N LEU A 5 -14.23 -3.08 -2.38
CA LEU A 5 -13.26 -3.72 -1.49
C LEU A 5 -13.94 -4.88 -0.78
N LYS A 6 -13.45 -6.09 -1.02
CA LYS A 6 -13.92 -7.31 -0.34
C LYS A 6 -12.83 -7.85 0.57
N PRO A 7 -13.19 -8.39 1.75
CA PRO A 7 -12.19 -9.02 2.60
C PRO A 7 -11.40 -10.07 1.81
N MET A 8 -10.07 -10.06 1.99
CA MET A 8 -9.17 -10.96 1.27
C MET A 8 -9.38 -12.41 1.72
N SER A 9 -9.50 -13.33 0.76
CA SER A 9 -9.56 -14.75 1.04
C SER A 9 -8.18 -15.32 1.39
N GLU A 10 -8.15 -16.49 2.02
CA GLU A 10 -6.87 -17.18 2.32
C GLU A 10 -6.08 -17.47 1.05
N GLU A 11 -6.75 -17.84 -0.04
CA GLU A 11 -6.11 -18.09 -1.32
C GLU A 11 -5.47 -16.82 -1.89
N SER A 12 -6.21 -15.72 -1.87
CA SER A 12 -5.69 -14.42 -2.32
C SER A 12 -4.58 -13.92 -1.41
N PHE A 13 -4.66 -14.17 -0.12
CA PHE A 13 -3.61 -13.81 0.82
C PHE A 13 -2.30 -14.55 0.53
N ALA A 14 -2.38 -15.84 0.23
CA ALA A 14 -1.19 -16.63 -0.14
C ALA A 14 -0.52 -16.06 -1.40
N TRP A 15 -1.32 -15.71 -2.39
CA TRP A 15 -0.83 -15.07 -3.61
C TRP A 15 -0.20 -13.71 -3.30
N TYR A 16 -0.88 -12.90 -2.50
CA TYR A 16 -0.41 -11.57 -2.12
C TYR A 16 0.92 -11.64 -1.39
N LYS A 17 1.04 -12.52 -0.40
CA LYS A 17 2.29 -12.73 0.35
C LYS A 17 3.45 -13.09 -0.58
N ALA A 18 3.20 -13.99 -1.52
CA ALA A 18 4.24 -14.42 -2.46
C ALA A 18 4.68 -13.33 -3.43
N ASN A 19 3.78 -12.41 -3.80
CA ASN A 19 4.03 -11.42 -4.85
C ASN A 19 4.36 -10.02 -4.34
N SER A 20 3.93 -9.65 -3.12
CA SER A 20 4.18 -8.30 -2.60
C SER A 20 5.63 -8.09 -2.16
N SER A 21 6.26 -9.10 -1.58
CA SER A 21 7.64 -8.98 -1.08
C SER A 21 8.65 -8.66 -2.19
N PRO A 22 8.62 -9.31 -3.36
CA PRO A 22 9.53 -8.94 -4.45
C PRO A 22 9.33 -7.50 -4.93
N ASN A 23 8.10 -7.02 -5.00
CA ASN A 23 7.80 -5.65 -5.42
C ASN A 23 8.31 -4.64 -4.40
N TYR A 24 8.06 -4.89 -3.12
CA TYR A 24 8.51 -4.02 -2.03
C TYR A 24 10.04 -3.98 -1.97
N ALA A 25 10.70 -5.12 -2.11
CA ALA A 25 12.16 -5.20 -2.14
C ALA A 25 12.73 -4.37 -3.29
N ARG A 26 12.13 -4.47 -4.47
CA ARG A 26 12.55 -3.70 -5.65
C ARG A 26 12.42 -2.19 -5.41
N ASP A 27 11.31 -1.75 -4.81
CA ASP A 27 11.09 -0.34 -4.51
C ASP A 27 12.10 0.19 -3.49
N LYS A 28 12.42 -0.59 -2.48
CA LYS A 28 13.41 -0.22 -1.47
C LYS A 28 14.83 -0.12 -2.03
N VAL A 29 15.18 -1.00 -2.96
CA VAL A 29 16.47 -0.92 -3.67
C VAL A 29 16.51 0.32 -4.57
N ALA A 30 15.43 0.57 -5.31
CA ALA A 30 15.34 1.73 -6.19
C ALA A 30 15.42 3.06 -5.43
N SER A 31 14.91 3.12 -4.21
CA SER A 31 15.00 4.32 -3.35
C SER A 31 16.36 4.47 -2.65
N GLY A 32 17.24 3.49 -2.76
CA GLY A 32 18.55 3.48 -2.12
C GLY A 32 18.54 3.09 -0.64
N GLU A 33 17.42 2.64 -0.11
CA GLU A 33 17.30 2.28 1.30
C GLU A 33 17.85 0.89 1.62
N TRP A 34 17.78 -0.04 0.66
CA TRP A 34 18.26 -1.41 0.82
C TRP A 34 19.21 -1.80 -0.30
N GLU A 35 20.12 -2.72 0.01
CA GLU A 35 20.98 -3.35 -0.99
C GLU A 35 20.27 -4.52 -1.66
N GLU A 36 20.53 -4.72 -2.94
CA GLU A 36 19.86 -5.76 -3.74
C GLU A 36 20.05 -7.17 -3.19
N GLU A 37 21.25 -7.46 -2.63
CA GLU A 37 21.60 -8.80 -2.18
C GLU A 37 20.66 -9.38 -1.11
N ASP A 38 20.20 -8.55 -0.18
CA ASP A 38 19.38 -9.00 0.94
C ASP A 38 17.96 -8.40 0.97
N ALA A 39 17.60 -7.65 -0.06
CA ALA A 39 16.34 -6.93 -0.10
C ALA A 39 15.11 -7.85 -0.05
N LEU A 40 15.13 -8.95 -0.78
CA LEU A 40 13.98 -9.88 -0.80
C LEU A 40 13.77 -10.54 0.56
N GLU A 41 14.85 -10.96 1.21
CA GLU A 41 14.77 -11.56 2.54
C GLU A 41 14.25 -10.56 3.57
N LYS A 42 14.76 -9.33 3.53
CA LYS A 42 14.27 -8.25 4.40
C LYS A 42 12.79 -7.96 4.19
N ALA A 43 12.34 -7.94 2.94
CA ALA A 43 10.93 -7.70 2.63
C ALA A 43 10.04 -8.82 3.18
N ARG A 44 10.47 -10.07 3.05
CA ARG A 44 9.73 -11.21 3.60
C ARG A 44 9.65 -11.18 5.11
N GLU A 45 10.77 -10.88 5.76
CA GLU A 45 10.81 -10.75 7.22
C GLU A 45 9.90 -9.64 7.71
N LEU A 46 9.93 -8.49 7.05
CA LEU A 46 9.09 -7.35 7.39
C LEU A 46 7.60 -7.69 7.23
N PHE A 47 7.24 -8.37 6.15
CA PHE A 47 5.86 -8.80 5.93
C PHE A 47 5.38 -9.72 7.07
N ASP A 48 6.20 -10.69 7.47
CA ASP A 48 5.87 -11.61 8.55
C ASP A 48 5.79 -10.91 9.91
N GLU A 49 6.65 -9.92 10.15
CA GLU A 49 6.61 -9.10 11.36
C GLU A 49 5.34 -8.23 11.43
N MET A 50 4.93 -7.67 10.32
CA MET A 50 3.75 -6.81 10.26
C MET A 50 2.44 -7.61 10.35
N LEU A 51 2.43 -8.83 9.81
CA LEU A 51 1.25 -9.71 9.81
C LEU A 51 1.55 -11.06 10.46
N PRO A 52 1.89 -11.07 11.76
CA PRO A 52 2.29 -12.30 12.44
C PRO A 52 1.16 -13.34 12.53
N GLN A 53 -0.08 -12.93 12.40
CA GLN A 53 -1.25 -13.81 12.39
C GLN A 53 -1.97 -13.80 11.03
N GLY A 54 -1.26 -13.40 9.97
CA GLY A 54 -1.82 -13.34 8.62
C GLY A 54 -3.04 -12.42 8.55
N LEU A 55 -4.11 -12.89 7.96
CA LEU A 55 -5.37 -12.14 7.83
C LEU A 55 -6.02 -11.80 9.18
N GLU A 56 -5.67 -12.51 10.24
CA GLU A 56 -6.24 -12.31 11.57
C GLU A 56 -5.40 -11.41 12.47
N THR A 57 -4.37 -10.78 11.92
CA THR A 57 -3.54 -9.84 12.67
C THR A 57 -4.40 -8.66 13.14
N PRO A 58 -4.43 -8.36 14.45
CA PRO A 58 -5.25 -7.26 14.96
C PRO A 58 -4.95 -5.93 14.30
N ASP A 59 -5.98 -5.09 14.14
CA ASP A 59 -5.91 -3.75 13.56
C ASP A 59 -5.40 -3.68 12.12
N ASN A 60 -5.31 -4.81 11.44
CA ASN A 60 -4.93 -4.90 10.03
C ASN A 60 -6.11 -5.34 9.19
N TYR A 61 -6.31 -4.67 8.06
CA TYR A 61 -7.43 -4.91 7.15
C TYR A 61 -6.88 -5.12 5.75
N LEU A 62 -7.09 -6.33 5.23
CA LEU A 62 -6.61 -6.70 3.90
C LEU A 62 -7.81 -6.99 3.00
N PHE A 63 -7.83 -6.32 1.84
CA PHE A 63 -8.93 -6.40 0.90
C PHE A 63 -8.45 -6.78 -0.48
N GLU A 64 -9.34 -7.46 -1.20
CA GLU A 64 -9.25 -7.58 -2.65
C GLU A 64 -9.98 -6.39 -3.26
N ILE A 65 -9.38 -5.78 -4.26
CA ILE A 65 -10.03 -4.78 -5.09
C ILE A 65 -10.73 -5.55 -6.20
N VAL A 66 -12.06 -5.46 -6.25
CA VAL A 66 -12.86 -6.28 -7.17
C VAL A 66 -13.58 -5.36 -8.16
N ASP A 67 -13.49 -5.71 -9.44
CA ASP A 67 -14.33 -5.13 -10.47
C ASP A 67 -15.67 -5.86 -10.42
N GLU A 68 -16.70 -5.15 -9.97
CA GLU A 68 -18.01 -5.75 -9.76
C GLU A 68 -18.71 -6.19 -11.06
N TRP A 69 -18.37 -5.59 -12.19
CA TRP A 69 -18.96 -5.95 -13.47
C TRP A 69 -18.53 -7.34 -13.92
N ASP A 70 -17.24 -7.61 -13.82
CA ASP A 70 -16.67 -8.87 -14.27
C ASP A 70 -16.48 -9.88 -13.13
N ASP A 71 -16.71 -9.45 -11.89
CA ASP A 71 -16.45 -10.23 -10.67
C ASP A 71 -15.00 -10.75 -10.63
N VAL A 72 -14.07 -9.88 -10.95
CA VAL A 72 -12.65 -10.20 -11.05
C VAL A 72 -11.86 -9.39 -10.05
N THR A 73 -10.94 -10.03 -9.35
CA THR A 73 -9.99 -9.37 -8.48
C THR A 73 -8.93 -8.68 -9.33
N VAL A 74 -8.89 -7.35 -9.24
CA VAL A 74 -7.97 -6.51 -10.03
C VAL A 74 -6.79 -6.00 -9.23
N GLY A 75 -6.81 -6.15 -7.91
CA GLY A 75 -5.74 -5.69 -7.04
C GLY A 75 -6.00 -5.98 -5.58
N MET A 76 -5.17 -5.39 -4.74
CA MET A 76 -5.20 -5.58 -3.29
C MET A 76 -5.01 -4.24 -2.59
N LEU A 77 -5.59 -4.10 -1.39
CA LEU A 77 -5.39 -2.96 -0.53
C LEU A 77 -5.25 -3.43 0.91
N TRP A 78 -4.22 -2.94 1.59
CA TRP A 78 -3.96 -3.26 2.98
C TRP A 78 -3.78 -1.98 3.77
N PHE A 79 -4.57 -1.80 4.83
CA PHE A 79 -4.34 -0.73 5.78
C PHE A 79 -4.32 -1.27 7.21
N LYS A 80 -3.69 -0.53 8.09
CA LYS A 80 -3.69 -0.81 9.52
C LYS A 80 -4.14 0.43 10.28
N ILE A 81 -4.65 0.22 11.48
CA ILE A 81 -5.03 1.32 12.36
C ILE A 81 -3.80 1.72 13.18
N GLU A 82 -3.47 3.00 13.17
CA GLU A 82 -2.37 3.58 13.94
C GLU A 82 -2.85 4.77 14.76
N GLU A 83 -2.17 5.01 15.86
CA GLU A 83 -2.36 6.23 16.64
C GLU A 83 -1.41 7.33 16.13
N ARG A 84 -1.96 8.53 16.00
CA ARG A 84 -1.19 9.69 15.59
C ARG A 84 -1.72 10.92 16.33
N GLY A 85 -0.87 11.53 17.18
CA GLY A 85 -1.25 12.74 17.90
C GLY A 85 -2.49 12.60 18.77
N GLY A 86 -2.75 11.42 19.31
CA GLY A 86 -3.93 11.14 20.13
C GLY A 86 -5.15 10.67 19.35
N ASP A 87 -5.12 10.74 18.02
CA ASP A 87 -6.17 10.24 17.15
C ASP A 87 -5.80 8.88 16.56
N ARG A 88 -6.82 8.13 16.15
CA ARG A 88 -6.63 6.87 15.43
C ARG A 88 -6.89 7.10 13.94
N GLU A 89 -5.97 6.65 13.11
CA GLU A 89 -6.07 6.81 11.66
C GLU A 89 -5.83 5.48 10.95
N ALA A 90 -6.28 5.40 9.69
CA ALA A 90 -5.96 4.30 8.81
C ALA A 90 -4.65 4.63 8.10
N TYR A 91 -3.66 3.77 8.23
CA TYR A 91 -2.40 3.88 7.49
C TYR A 91 -2.40 2.84 6.37
N VAL A 92 -2.37 3.29 5.13
CA VAL A 92 -2.33 2.41 3.96
C VAL A 92 -0.92 1.86 3.82
N CYS A 93 -0.77 0.57 4.11
CA CYS A 93 0.51 -0.12 4.00
C CYS A 93 0.84 -0.44 2.55
N ASP A 94 -0.18 -0.77 1.76
CA ASP A 94 0.02 -1.12 0.36
C ASP A 94 -1.29 -0.97 -0.42
N ILE A 95 -1.15 -0.53 -1.66
CA ILE A 95 -2.20 -0.62 -2.68
C ILE A 95 -1.56 -1.05 -3.99
N PHE A 96 -2.17 -2.02 -4.62
CA PHE A 96 -1.64 -2.62 -5.85
C PHE A 96 -2.80 -2.92 -6.79
N VAL A 97 -2.67 -2.49 -8.05
CA VAL A 97 -3.58 -2.86 -9.13
C VAL A 97 -2.77 -3.64 -10.16
N LYS A 98 -3.27 -4.81 -10.52
CA LYS A 98 -2.58 -5.69 -11.48
C LYS A 98 -2.35 -4.94 -12.79
N PRO A 99 -1.18 -5.12 -13.45
CA PRO A 99 -0.82 -4.35 -14.64
C PRO A 99 -1.90 -4.34 -15.73
N GLU A 100 -2.53 -5.47 -15.98
CA GLU A 100 -3.58 -5.62 -17.00
C GLU A 100 -4.87 -4.86 -16.69
N HIS A 101 -5.02 -4.42 -15.44
CA HIS A 101 -6.20 -3.68 -14.98
C HIS A 101 -5.92 -2.22 -14.64
N GLN A 102 -4.70 -1.76 -14.85
CA GLN A 102 -4.33 -0.38 -14.54
C GLN A 102 -4.94 0.61 -15.55
N ARG A 103 -4.99 1.89 -15.15
CA ARG A 103 -5.51 3.01 -15.94
C ARG A 103 -6.99 2.92 -16.27
N LYS A 104 -7.75 2.21 -15.45
CA LYS A 104 -9.21 2.07 -15.56
C LYS A 104 -9.96 2.71 -14.40
N GLY A 105 -9.23 3.41 -13.52
CA GLY A 105 -9.81 4.11 -12.36
C GLY A 105 -10.05 3.22 -11.14
N HIS A 106 -9.56 2.00 -11.12
CA HIS A 106 -9.76 1.10 -9.98
C HIS A 106 -9.15 1.63 -8.68
N ALA A 107 -7.93 2.20 -8.74
CA ALA A 107 -7.29 2.76 -7.55
C ALA A 107 -8.11 3.91 -6.96
N SER A 108 -8.56 4.85 -7.79
CA SER A 108 -9.40 5.97 -7.32
C SER A 108 -10.68 5.50 -6.65
N ARG A 109 -11.37 4.53 -7.26
CA ARG A 109 -12.60 3.98 -6.71
C ARG A 109 -12.35 3.17 -5.44
N ALA A 110 -11.24 2.44 -5.38
CA ALA A 110 -10.84 1.72 -4.18
C ALA A 110 -10.61 2.67 -3.00
N PHE A 111 -9.95 3.80 -3.23
CA PHE A 111 -9.75 4.81 -2.19
C PHE A 111 -11.05 5.44 -1.72
N ARG A 112 -12.01 5.66 -2.62
CA ARG A 112 -13.34 6.15 -2.22
C ARG A 112 -14.08 5.13 -1.35
N SER A 113 -14.01 3.86 -1.72
CA SER A 113 -14.56 2.78 -0.90
C SER A 113 -13.86 2.69 0.45
N LEU A 114 -12.55 2.90 0.48
CA LEU A 114 -11.78 2.95 1.71
C LEU A 114 -12.23 4.10 2.62
N GLU A 115 -12.49 5.27 2.05
CA GLU A 115 -12.99 6.41 2.83
C GLU A 115 -14.28 6.07 3.58
N ASP A 116 -15.21 5.37 2.94
CA ASP A 116 -16.45 4.95 3.58
C ASP A 116 -16.19 3.98 4.74
N LYS A 117 -15.26 3.05 4.57
CA LYS A 117 -14.87 2.11 5.63
C LYS A 117 -14.18 2.81 6.80
N VAL A 118 -13.33 3.77 6.52
CA VAL A 118 -12.60 4.55 7.53
C VAL A 118 -13.59 5.38 8.35
N LYS A 119 -14.56 6.01 7.70
CA LYS A 119 -15.64 6.74 8.38
C LYS A 119 -16.47 5.81 9.28
N ALA A 120 -16.82 4.64 8.79
CA ALA A 120 -17.60 3.66 9.55
C ALA A 120 -16.84 3.17 10.79
N LEU A 121 -15.53 3.11 10.75
CA LEU A 121 -14.68 2.73 11.89
C LEU A 121 -14.43 3.89 12.86
N GLY A 122 -14.87 5.09 12.53
CA GLY A 122 -14.68 6.26 13.38
C GLY A 122 -13.24 6.78 13.40
N LEU A 123 -12.46 6.47 12.37
CA LEU A 123 -11.08 6.92 12.28
C LEU A 123 -10.99 8.35 11.75
N SER A 124 -9.95 9.09 12.16
CA SER A 124 -9.83 10.52 11.88
C SER A 124 -9.36 10.84 10.46
N GLY A 125 -8.70 9.90 9.79
CA GLY A 125 -8.20 10.13 8.44
C GLY A 125 -7.44 8.93 7.89
N ILE A 126 -6.85 9.15 6.72
CA ILE A 126 -6.09 8.13 5.99
C ILE A 126 -4.70 8.70 5.73
N GLY A 127 -3.68 7.99 6.19
CA GLY A 127 -2.28 8.31 5.93
C GLY A 127 -1.63 7.29 5.01
N LEU A 128 -0.59 7.71 4.31
CA LEU A 128 0.21 6.83 3.47
C LEU A 128 1.58 7.44 3.21
N ASN A 129 2.51 6.59 2.80
CA ASN A 129 3.78 7.03 2.28
C ASN A 129 3.86 6.68 0.80
N VAL A 130 4.52 7.52 0.03
CA VAL A 130 4.72 7.31 -1.41
C VAL A 130 6.18 7.61 -1.75
N PHE A 131 6.79 6.75 -2.56
CA PHE A 131 8.15 6.97 -3.01
C PHE A 131 8.22 8.18 -3.94
N GLY A 132 9.27 8.99 -3.79
CA GLY A 132 9.43 10.24 -4.54
C GLY A 132 9.45 10.06 -6.05
N ASN A 133 9.90 8.90 -6.54
CA ASN A 133 9.95 8.59 -7.97
C ASN A 133 8.61 8.08 -8.54
N ASN A 134 7.62 7.81 -7.69
CA ASN A 134 6.32 7.34 -8.12
C ASN A 134 5.39 8.51 -8.44
N VAL A 135 5.64 9.16 -9.57
CA VAL A 135 4.92 10.37 -10.00
C VAL A 135 3.43 10.13 -10.21
N GLN A 136 3.07 8.96 -10.74
CA GLN A 136 1.66 8.62 -10.97
C GLN A 136 0.88 8.51 -9.66
N ALA A 137 1.47 7.90 -8.65
CA ALA A 137 0.85 7.78 -7.33
C ALA A 137 0.72 9.16 -6.67
N HIS A 138 1.72 10.02 -6.77
CA HIS A 138 1.64 11.39 -6.28
C HIS A 138 0.44 12.12 -6.87
N ARG A 139 0.26 12.06 -8.18
CA ARG A 139 -0.85 12.72 -8.87
C ARG A 139 -2.21 12.17 -8.45
N LEU A 140 -2.28 10.86 -8.27
CA LEU A 140 -3.50 10.21 -7.79
C LEU A 140 -3.88 10.74 -6.41
N TYR A 141 -2.92 10.74 -5.47
CA TYR A 141 -3.18 11.16 -4.10
C TYR A 141 -3.54 12.64 -4.02
N GLU A 142 -2.88 13.50 -4.78
CA GLU A 142 -3.26 14.93 -4.86
C GLU A 142 -4.70 15.10 -5.34
N ARG A 143 -5.10 14.38 -6.39
CA ARG A 143 -6.48 14.44 -6.90
C ARG A 143 -7.50 13.97 -5.87
N LEU A 144 -7.12 13.03 -5.00
CA LEU A 144 -7.99 12.50 -3.97
C LEU A 144 -8.01 13.37 -2.70
N GLY A 145 -7.22 14.44 -2.66
CA GLY A 145 -7.22 15.37 -1.54
C GLY A 145 -6.17 15.09 -0.48
N TYR A 146 -5.21 14.22 -0.74
CA TYR A 146 -4.10 13.99 0.18
C TYR A 146 -3.11 15.14 0.15
N GLU A 147 -2.64 15.55 1.31
CA GLU A 147 -1.67 16.63 1.47
C GLU A 147 -0.37 16.08 2.05
N PRO A 148 0.80 16.48 1.51
CA PRO A 148 2.08 16.05 2.07
C PRO A 148 2.29 16.70 3.44
N LEU A 149 2.58 15.87 4.45
CA LEU A 149 2.86 16.33 5.81
C LEU A 149 4.35 16.34 6.14
N ASN A 150 5.12 15.49 5.47
CA ASN A 150 6.55 15.37 5.67
C ASN A 150 7.21 15.00 4.35
N ILE A 151 8.33 15.65 4.04
CA ILE A 151 9.11 15.36 2.83
C ILE A 151 10.56 15.12 3.28
N TYR A 152 11.04 13.89 3.05
CA TYR A 152 12.45 13.56 3.26
C TYR A 152 13.20 13.85 1.96
N MET A 153 14.22 14.71 2.07
CA MET A 153 15.06 15.07 0.93
C MET A 153 16.48 14.58 1.14
N PHE A 154 17.11 14.14 0.07
CA PHE A 154 18.46 13.61 0.11
C PHE A 154 19.29 14.17 -1.04
N LYS A 155 20.46 14.69 -0.71
CA LYS A 155 21.45 15.10 -1.72
C LYS A 155 22.64 14.16 -1.65
N PRO A 156 22.85 13.33 -2.68
CA PRO A 156 24.01 12.43 -2.67
C PRO A 156 25.31 13.22 -2.78
N MET A 157 26.33 12.79 -2.02
CA MET A 157 27.67 13.36 -2.10
C MET A 157 28.56 12.45 -2.93
N ALA A 158 29.49 13.05 -3.66
CA ALA A 158 30.49 12.27 -4.40
C ALA A 158 31.33 11.46 -3.42
N ARG A 159 31.60 10.19 -3.78
CA ARG A 159 32.45 9.33 -2.96
C ARG A 159 33.90 9.81 -3.07
N ALA A 160 34.61 9.82 -1.94
CA ALA A 160 36.02 10.16 -1.90
C ALA A 160 36.81 9.14 -2.76
N GLY A 161 37.72 9.62 -3.58
CA GLY A 161 38.60 8.79 -4.40
C GLY A 161 38.03 8.35 -5.75
N LEU A 162 36.88 8.85 -6.16
CA LEU A 162 36.31 8.63 -7.49
C LEU A 162 36.71 9.75 -8.45
#